data_fb9c2ed9c3cb412f7ebe708b85ef007d
#
_entry.id   fb9c2ed9c3cb412f7ebe708b85ef007d
#
_cell.length_a   1.000
_cell.length_b   1.000
_cell.length_c   1.000
_cell.angle_alpha   90.00
_cell.angle_beta   90.00
_cell.angle_gamma   90.00
#
_symmetry.space_group_name_H-M   'P 1'
#
loop_
_entity.id
_entity.type
_entity.pdbx_description
1 polymer ?
#
loop_
_entity_poly.entity_id
_entity_poly.type
_entity_poly.pdbx_seq_one_letter_code
_entity_poly.pdbx_strand_id
1 'polypeptide(L)'
;ITEVTLKVLPKQKSCTTVVVYTEKKKLVNELFEKISSSSSDVSGAVFIPEEPKDEEYQYNKERVFKFNDLVSNKSFLAFRVEGDKVSINEKIKKLNQELELDKLSTTILDVHQSIPFWKKINSLELFNQTNNNLLRIVVPPSSSIKLIQNIENKFKYYIDWCGSLFWVEIPSTKNDKIKEIKKITQEIGGYLTIIKKSEEFDFEETIFTVN
;
A
#
# COMPACT_ATOMS: atom_id res chain seq x y z
N ILE A 1 -28.17 2.01 9.67
CA ILE A 1 -27.53 1.43 10.88
C ILE A 1 -27.55 2.50 11.94
N THR A 2 -28.19 2.23 13.08
CA THR A 2 -28.31 3.17 14.21
C THR A 2 -27.39 2.83 15.36
N GLU A 3 -26.94 1.58 15.46
CA GLU A 3 -26.03 1.10 16.51
C GLU A 3 -25.21 -0.08 16.01
N VAL A 4 -23.94 -0.16 16.42
CA VAL A 4 -23.04 -1.28 16.12
C VAL A 4 -22.26 -1.64 17.37
N THR A 5 -22.29 -2.92 17.76
CA THR A 5 -21.45 -3.46 18.82
C THR A 5 -20.25 -4.20 18.21
N LEU A 6 -19.03 -3.79 18.55
CA LEU A 6 -17.80 -4.38 18.04
C LEU A 6 -17.01 -5.07 19.16
N LYS A 7 -16.55 -6.28 18.92
CA LYS A 7 -15.55 -6.92 19.77
C LYS A 7 -14.17 -6.35 19.43
N VAL A 8 -13.51 -5.75 20.40
CA VAL A 8 -12.15 -5.21 20.24
C VAL A 8 -11.13 -6.10 20.94
N LEU A 9 -9.92 -6.13 20.39
CA LEU A 9 -8.78 -6.78 21.02
C LEU A 9 -7.97 -5.75 21.82
N PRO A 10 -7.29 -6.17 22.91
CA PRO A 10 -6.37 -5.29 23.62
C PRO A 10 -5.29 -4.76 22.69
N LYS A 11 -4.90 -3.49 22.90
CA LYS A 11 -3.78 -2.89 22.16
C LYS A 11 -2.52 -3.71 22.40
N GLN A 12 -1.86 -4.11 21.33
CA GLN A 12 -0.62 -4.88 21.40
C GLN A 12 0.49 -4.06 22.08
N LYS A 13 1.34 -4.74 22.84
CA LYS A 13 2.41 -4.09 23.63
C LYS A 13 3.58 -3.63 22.76
N SER A 14 3.83 -4.34 21.66
CA SER A 14 4.93 -4.07 20.76
C SER A 14 4.59 -4.46 19.32
N CYS A 15 5.36 -3.95 18.38
CA CYS A 15 5.31 -4.34 16.97
C CYS A 15 6.70 -4.29 16.35
N THR A 16 6.89 -5.09 15.33
CA THR A 16 8.09 -5.11 14.49
C THR A 16 7.66 -5.16 13.04
N THR A 17 8.36 -4.44 12.17
CA THR A 17 8.11 -4.47 10.74
C THR A 17 9.30 -5.08 10.01
N VAL A 18 9.02 -6.03 9.15
CA VAL A 18 10.00 -6.58 8.21
C VAL A 18 9.82 -5.89 6.87
N VAL A 19 10.89 -5.36 6.32
CA VAL A 19 10.95 -4.70 5.02
C VAL A 19 11.73 -5.60 4.06
N VAL A 20 11.15 -5.89 2.91
CA VAL A 20 11.74 -6.70 1.83
C VAL A 20 11.92 -5.82 0.61
N TYR A 21 13.15 -5.61 0.17
CA TYR A 21 13.45 -4.81 -1.01
C TYR A 21 13.30 -5.65 -2.27
N THR A 22 12.41 -5.24 -3.17
CA THR A 22 12.21 -5.92 -4.45
C THR A 22 11.41 -5.06 -5.43
N GLU A 23 11.80 -5.12 -6.69
CA GLU A 23 11.07 -4.51 -7.82
C GLU A 23 10.20 -5.53 -8.56
N LYS A 24 10.37 -6.84 -8.23
CA LYS A 24 9.69 -7.93 -8.93
C LYS A 24 8.23 -8.04 -8.46
N LYS A 25 7.30 -7.51 -9.24
CA LYS A 25 5.85 -7.53 -8.92
C LYS A 25 5.30 -8.94 -8.71
N LYS A 26 5.82 -9.92 -9.45
CA LYS A 26 5.43 -11.33 -9.25
C LYS A 26 5.80 -11.80 -7.85
N LEU A 27 7.03 -11.49 -7.38
CA LEU A 27 7.46 -11.83 -6.03
C LEU A 27 6.62 -11.10 -4.97
N VAL A 28 6.26 -9.83 -5.19
CA VAL A 28 5.38 -9.08 -4.29
C VAL A 28 4.04 -9.79 -4.11
N ASN A 29 3.42 -10.25 -5.20
CA ASN A 29 2.16 -11.00 -5.12
C ASN A 29 2.31 -12.34 -4.40
N GLU A 30 3.36 -13.11 -4.71
CA GLU A 30 3.65 -14.36 -4.03
C GLU A 30 3.86 -14.16 -2.52
N LEU A 31 4.54 -13.07 -2.12
CA LEU A 31 4.70 -12.71 -0.72
C LEU A 31 3.38 -12.31 -0.08
N PHE A 32 2.55 -11.51 -0.75
CA PHE A 32 1.22 -11.15 -0.24
C PHE A 32 0.33 -12.38 -0.02
N GLU A 33 0.30 -13.32 -0.96
CA GLU A 33 -0.45 -14.58 -0.83
C GLU A 33 0.03 -15.39 0.37
N LYS A 34 1.33 -15.57 0.52
CA LYS A 34 1.93 -16.28 1.66
C LYS A 34 1.66 -15.57 2.98
N ILE A 35 1.80 -14.24 3.04
CA ILE A 35 1.53 -13.43 4.22
C ILE A 35 0.06 -13.55 4.63
N SER A 36 -0.87 -13.44 3.69
CA SER A 36 -2.31 -13.52 3.98
C SER A 36 -2.77 -14.91 4.44
N SER A 37 -2.07 -15.97 4.03
CA SER A 37 -2.35 -17.35 4.43
C SER A 37 -1.54 -17.83 5.64
N SER A 38 -0.56 -17.04 6.10
CA SER A 38 0.26 -17.38 7.25
C SER A 38 -0.52 -17.37 8.55
N SER A 39 -0.26 -18.35 9.42
CA SER A 39 -0.80 -18.38 10.79
C SER A 39 -0.05 -17.44 11.76
N SER A 40 0.88 -16.61 11.26
CA SER A 40 1.69 -15.72 12.10
C SER A 40 1.02 -14.38 12.44
N ASP A 41 -0.27 -14.21 12.13
CA ASP A 41 -1.07 -13.01 12.43
C ASP A 41 -0.37 -11.70 12.00
N VAL A 42 -0.05 -11.59 10.72
CA VAL A 42 0.46 -10.33 10.16
C VAL A 42 -0.64 -9.27 10.20
N SER A 43 -0.38 -8.17 10.90
CA SER A 43 -1.39 -7.12 11.17
C SER A 43 -1.42 -5.98 10.15
N GLY A 44 -0.53 -6.01 9.17
CA GLY A 44 -0.48 -5.05 8.06
C GLY A 44 0.57 -5.44 7.05
N ALA A 45 0.29 -5.22 5.77
CA ALA A 45 1.23 -5.48 4.69
C ALA A 45 1.03 -4.45 3.59
N VAL A 46 2.10 -3.74 3.21
CA VAL A 46 2.11 -2.69 2.21
C VAL A 46 3.25 -2.87 1.22
N PHE A 47 3.01 -2.61 -0.06
CA PHE A 47 4.06 -2.50 -1.07
C PHE A 47 4.13 -1.05 -1.56
N ILE A 48 5.31 -0.46 -1.48
CA ILE A 48 5.60 0.87 -1.99
C ILE A 48 6.59 0.71 -3.15
N PRO A 49 6.14 0.96 -4.40
CA PRO A 49 7.03 0.94 -5.56
C PRO A 49 7.97 2.15 -5.57
N GLU A 50 9.01 2.08 -6.37
CA GLU A 50 9.80 3.24 -6.78
C GLU A 50 8.88 4.29 -7.42
N GLU A 51 9.17 5.56 -7.20
CA GLU A 51 8.38 6.65 -7.77
C GLU A 51 8.42 6.65 -9.30
N PRO A 52 7.32 7.06 -9.97
CA PRO A 52 7.29 7.18 -11.41
C PRO A 52 8.40 8.14 -11.90
N LYS A 53 8.99 7.81 -13.05
CA LYS A 53 10.03 8.65 -13.70
C LYS A 53 9.43 9.81 -14.51
N ASP A 54 8.13 10.00 -14.47
CA ASP A 54 7.42 11.08 -15.15
C ASP A 54 7.85 12.45 -14.59
N GLU A 55 8.17 13.39 -15.46
CA GLU A 55 8.64 14.74 -15.09
C GLU A 55 7.65 15.46 -14.17
N GLU A 56 6.37 15.22 -14.30
CA GLU A 56 5.30 15.77 -13.47
C GLU A 56 5.44 15.40 -11.97
N TYR A 57 6.06 14.24 -11.69
CA TYR A 57 6.39 13.80 -10.33
C TYR A 57 7.80 14.19 -9.88
N GLN A 58 8.70 14.52 -10.83
CA GLN A 58 10.10 14.88 -10.51
C GLN A 58 10.27 16.28 -9.93
N TYR A 59 9.32 17.20 -10.14
CA TYR A 59 9.39 18.58 -9.65
C TYR A 59 9.44 18.71 -8.12
N ASN A 60 9.15 17.63 -7.39
CA ASN A 60 9.16 17.62 -5.93
C ASN A 60 10.07 16.52 -5.37
N LYS A 61 11.38 16.66 -5.55
CA LYS A 61 12.41 15.77 -4.92
C LYS A 61 12.27 15.63 -3.40
N GLU A 62 11.52 16.51 -2.74
CA GLU A 62 11.23 16.44 -1.30
C GLU A 62 10.11 15.45 -0.95
N ARG A 63 9.37 14.93 -1.95
CA ARG A 63 8.20 14.06 -1.76
C ARG A 63 8.50 12.57 -1.77
N VAL A 64 9.74 12.19 -1.81
CA VAL A 64 10.13 10.79 -1.65
C VAL A 64 9.70 10.34 -0.25
N PHE A 65 9.07 9.17 -0.16
CA PHE A 65 8.74 8.56 1.12
C PHE A 65 10.02 8.36 1.92
N LYS A 66 10.41 9.40 2.66
CA LYS A 66 11.57 9.37 3.54
C LYS A 66 11.12 8.81 4.88
N PHE A 67 11.56 7.62 5.17
CA PHE A 67 11.38 7.05 6.49
C PHE A 67 12.74 6.58 7.01
N ASN A 68 13.36 7.39 7.87
CA ASN A 68 14.68 7.15 8.45
C ASN A 68 15.70 6.70 7.37
N ASP A 69 16.39 5.56 7.61
CA ASP A 69 17.36 4.96 6.71
C ASP A 69 16.76 4.01 5.66
N LEU A 70 15.42 3.90 5.57
CA LEU A 70 14.79 3.20 4.46
C LEU A 70 15.11 3.97 3.19
N VAL A 71 15.92 3.35 2.33
CA VAL A 71 16.39 3.95 1.09
C VAL A 71 15.19 4.23 0.19
N SER A 72 14.82 5.49 0.12
CA SER A 72 13.64 6.01 -0.54
C SER A 72 13.56 5.78 -2.05
N ASN A 73 14.61 5.26 -2.66
CA ASN A 73 14.76 5.08 -4.09
C ASN A 73 14.60 3.62 -4.54
N LYS A 74 14.08 2.74 -3.68
CA LYS A 74 13.87 1.34 -4.02
C LYS A 74 12.47 0.91 -3.67
N SER A 75 11.88 0.11 -4.54
CA SER A 75 10.62 -0.56 -4.23
C SER A 75 10.79 -1.52 -3.05
N PHE A 76 9.83 -1.54 -2.14
CA PHE A 76 9.84 -2.47 -1.01
C PHE A 76 8.44 -2.91 -0.61
N LEU A 77 8.37 -4.12 -0.07
CA LEU A 77 7.22 -4.65 0.65
C LEU A 77 7.54 -4.60 2.15
N ALA A 78 6.61 -4.09 2.95
CA ALA A 78 6.73 -4.08 4.40
C ALA A 78 5.54 -4.81 5.02
N PHE A 79 5.78 -5.63 6.04
CA PHE A 79 4.70 -6.25 6.80
C PHE A 79 4.96 -6.19 8.30
N ARG A 80 3.87 -6.04 9.08
CA ARG A 80 3.90 -5.80 10.52
C ARG A 80 3.46 -7.03 11.30
N VAL A 81 4.25 -7.35 12.31
CA VAL A 81 3.95 -8.37 13.32
C VAL A 81 3.78 -7.70 14.68
N GLU A 82 2.71 -8.05 15.39
CA GLU A 82 2.37 -7.46 16.69
C GLU A 82 2.26 -8.53 17.78
N GLY A 83 2.53 -8.14 19.03
CA GLY A 83 2.46 -9.01 20.19
C GLY A 83 3.34 -8.55 21.35
N ASP A 84 3.71 -9.47 22.23
CA ASP A 84 4.85 -9.29 23.13
C ASP A 84 6.16 -9.69 22.43
N LYS A 85 7.30 -9.35 23.03
CA LYS A 85 8.63 -9.55 22.42
C LYS A 85 8.92 -11.02 22.07
N VAL A 86 8.49 -11.97 22.91
CA VAL A 86 8.73 -13.41 22.69
C VAL A 86 7.89 -13.89 21.51
N SER A 87 6.61 -13.55 21.51
CA SER A 87 5.67 -13.89 20.44
C SER A 87 6.11 -13.31 19.09
N ILE A 88 6.54 -12.06 19.06
CA ILE A 88 7.05 -11.42 17.83
C ILE A 88 8.26 -12.18 17.27
N ASN A 89 9.23 -12.56 18.11
CA ASN A 89 10.41 -13.28 17.66
C ASN A 89 10.05 -14.63 17.04
N GLU A 90 9.14 -15.39 17.65
CA GLU A 90 8.69 -16.69 17.11
C GLU A 90 7.91 -16.50 15.80
N LYS A 91 7.03 -15.50 15.72
CA LYS A 91 6.31 -15.19 14.49
C LYS A 91 7.25 -14.80 13.35
N ILE A 92 8.25 -13.95 13.61
CA ILE A 92 9.25 -13.56 12.61
C ILE A 92 10.09 -14.76 12.16
N LYS A 93 10.52 -15.62 13.09
CA LYS A 93 11.26 -16.84 12.76
C LYS A 93 10.46 -17.75 11.83
N LYS A 94 9.17 -17.93 12.11
CA LYS A 94 8.27 -18.73 11.28
C LYS A 94 8.08 -18.09 9.90
N LEU A 95 7.81 -16.78 9.83
CA LEU A 95 7.68 -16.03 8.59
C LEU A 95 8.98 -16.06 7.77
N ASN A 96 10.14 -16.01 8.42
CA ASN A 96 11.43 -16.15 7.75
C ASN A 96 11.52 -17.46 6.96
N GLN A 97 11.07 -18.57 7.56
CA GLN A 97 11.03 -19.86 6.90
C GLN A 97 9.97 -19.94 5.78
N GLU A 98 8.73 -19.50 6.06
CA GLU A 98 7.61 -19.56 5.12
C GLU A 98 7.84 -18.70 3.87
N LEU A 99 8.44 -17.51 4.05
CA LEU A 99 8.69 -16.52 2.99
C LEU A 99 10.11 -16.62 2.40
N GLU A 100 10.96 -17.49 2.93
CA GLU A 100 12.37 -17.64 2.54
C GLU A 100 13.15 -16.32 2.59
N LEU A 101 12.93 -15.52 3.65
CA LEU A 101 13.46 -14.16 3.76
C LEU A 101 15.00 -14.12 3.75
N ASP A 102 15.67 -15.16 4.18
CA ASP A 102 17.14 -15.27 4.15
C ASP A 102 17.73 -15.18 2.73
N LYS A 103 16.89 -15.44 1.70
CA LYS A 103 17.26 -15.31 0.29
C LYS A 103 17.01 -13.91 -0.27
N LEU A 104 16.44 -13.01 0.52
CA LEU A 104 15.99 -11.67 0.11
C LEU A 104 16.78 -10.58 0.83
N SER A 105 16.84 -9.40 0.23
CA SER A 105 17.36 -8.21 0.90
C SER A 105 16.31 -7.68 1.88
N THR A 106 16.59 -7.76 3.18
CA THR A 106 15.63 -7.39 4.21
C THR A 106 16.20 -6.41 5.22
N THR A 107 15.31 -5.64 5.85
CA THR A 107 15.62 -4.79 7.01
C THR A 107 14.50 -4.95 8.03
N ILE A 108 14.84 -4.94 9.31
CA ILE A 108 13.88 -5.03 10.40
C ILE A 108 13.78 -3.65 11.07
N LEU A 109 12.56 -3.14 11.18
CA LEU A 109 12.25 -1.95 11.95
C LEU A 109 11.78 -2.38 13.34
N ASP A 110 12.41 -1.84 14.36
CA ASP A 110 11.98 -2.03 15.75
C ASP A 110 10.67 -1.29 16.07
N VAL A 111 10.21 -1.36 17.32
CA VAL A 111 8.96 -0.73 17.74
C VAL A 111 8.98 0.80 17.55
N HIS A 112 10.13 1.46 17.78
CA HIS A 112 10.26 2.91 17.68
C HIS A 112 10.22 3.39 16.23
N GLN A 113 10.63 2.56 15.31
CA GLN A 113 10.60 2.79 13.87
C GLN A 113 9.26 2.33 13.25
N SER A 114 8.74 1.17 13.68
CA SER A 114 7.51 0.59 13.14
C SER A 114 6.29 1.47 13.39
N ILE A 115 6.11 1.98 14.61
CA ILE A 115 4.94 2.79 14.95
C ILE A 115 4.82 4.04 14.06
N PRO A 116 5.84 4.91 13.95
CA PRO A 116 5.76 6.08 13.07
C PRO A 116 5.66 5.69 11.58
N PHE A 117 6.29 4.59 11.15
CA PHE A 117 6.14 4.09 9.78
C PHE A 117 4.67 3.82 9.44
N TRP A 118 3.99 2.99 10.23
CA TRP A 118 2.58 2.67 9.97
C TRP A 118 1.64 3.85 10.17
N LYS A 119 2.00 4.80 11.05
CA LYS A 119 1.26 6.05 11.19
C LYS A 119 1.29 6.86 9.88
N LYS A 120 2.44 6.96 9.21
CA LYS A 120 2.57 7.63 7.91
C LYS A 120 1.78 6.93 6.81
N ILE A 121 1.80 5.59 6.76
CA ILE A 121 0.98 4.82 5.82
C ILE A 121 -0.51 5.11 6.05
N ASN A 122 -0.99 4.97 7.28
CA ASN A 122 -2.40 5.14 7.63
C ASN A 122 -2.90 6.58 7.43
N SER A 123 -2.05 7.59 7.59
CA SER A 123 -2.40 9.00 7.36
C SER A 123 -2.32 9.42 5.89
N LEU A 124 -1.94 8.51 4.99
CA LEU A 124 -1.73 8.80 3.56
C LEU A 124 -0.70 9.92 3.31
N GLU A 125 0.29 10.07 4.22
CA GLU A 125 1.27 11.16 4.19
C GLU A 125 1.99 11.27 2.84
N LEU A 126 2.15 10.14 2.13
CA LEU A 126 2.73 10.09 0.81
C LEU A 126 2.01 10.99 -0.22
N PHE A 127 0.71 11.28 -0.01
CA PHE A 127 -0.16 12.01 -0.94
C PHE A 127 -0.66 13.36 -0.40
N ASN A 128 -0.30 13.74 0.83
CA ASN A 128 -0.93 14.88 1.52
C ASN A 128 -0.59 16.26 0.95
N GLN A 129 0.52 16.39 0.20
CA GLN A 129 1.05 17.71 -0.21
C GLN A 129 0.74 18.09 -1.66
N THR A 130 -0.18 17.42 -2.32
CA THR A 130 -0.47 17.64 -3.74
C THR A 130 -1.87 18.20 -3.95
N ASN A 131 -2.06 19.02 -5.00
CA ASN A 131 -3.38 19.36 -5.54
C ASN A 131 -3.81 18.33 -6.59
N ASN A 132 -3.48 17.06 -6.37
CA ASN A 132 -3.81 15.94 -7.26
C ASN A 132 -5.03 15.18 -6.74
N ASN A 133 -5.65 14.40 -7.62
CA ASN A 133 -6.71 13.50 -7.23
C ASN A 133 -6.13 12.27 -6.52
N LEU A 134 -6.80 11.79 -5.48
CA LEU A 134 -6.45 10.55 -4.80
C LEU A 134 -7.58 9.53 -4.95
N LEU A 135 -7.25 8.41 -5.55
CA LEU A 135 -8.15 7.28 -5.76
C LEU A 135 -7.88 6.19 -4.73
N ARG A 136 -8.96 5.66 -4.17
CA ARG A 136 -8.97 4.41 -3.41
C ARG A 136 -9.59 3.34 -4.27
N ILE A 137 -8.82 2.32 -4.62
CA ILE A 137 -9.26 1.23 -5.51
C ILE A 137 -9.15 -0.09 -4.75
N VAL A 138 -10.25 -0.82 -4.68
CA VAL A 138 -10.29 -2.16 -4.07
C VAL A 138 -10.54 -3.18 -5.17
N VAL A 139 -9.68 -4.19 -5.25
CA VAL A 139 -9.76 -5.26 -6.25
C VAL A 139 -9.57 -6.63 -5.58
N PRO A 140 -10.06 -7.72 -6.19
CA PRO A 140 -9.65 -9.06 -5.77
C PRO A 140 -8.11 -9.19 -5.85
N PRO A 141 -7.43 -9.81 -4.86
CA PRO A 141 -5.96 -9.95 -4.89
C PRO A 141 -5.44 -10.59 -6.17
N SER A 142 -6.16 -11.56 -6.72
CA SER A 142 -5.83 -12.23 -7.99
C SER A 142 -5.85 -11.30 -9.21
N SER A 143 -6.52 -10.16 -9.12
CA SER A 143 -6.61 -9.14 -10.18
C SER A 143 -5.59 -8.01 -10.04
N SER A 144 -4.83 -7.96 -8.94
CA SER A 144 -3.91 -6.86 -8.63
C SER A 144 -2.87 -6.62 -9.72
N ILE A 145 -2.30 -7.68 -10.32
CA ILE A 145 -1.33 -7.57 -11.41
C ILE A 145 -1.91 -6.82 -12.62
N LYS A 146 -3.17 -7.07 -12.97
CA LYS A 146 -3.81 -6.39 -14.10
C LYS A 146 -3.94 -4.88 -13.84
N LEU A 147 -4.27 -4.48 -12.61
CA LEU A 147 -4.31 -3.07 -12.25
C LEU A 147 -2.91 -2.46 -12.27
N ILE A 148 -1.91 -3.12 -11.70
CA ILE A 148 -0.51 -2.66 -11.68
C ILE A 148 -0.03 -2.35 -13.09
N GLN A 149 -0.24 -3.24 -14.08
CA GLN A 149 0.18 -3.04 -15.48
C GLN A 149 -0.37 -1.76 -16.12
N ASN A 150 -1.50 -1.25 -15.62
CA ASN A 150 -2.13 -0.04 -16.15
C ASN A 150 -1.68 1.24 -15.45
N ILE A 151 -1.24 1.17 -14.20
CA ILE A 151 -0.86 2.33 -13.40
C ILE A 151 0.64 2.48 -13.18
N GLU A 152 1.40 1.37 -13.28
CA GLU A 152 2.85 1.34 -13.08
C GLU A 152 3.58 2.29 -14.03
N ASN A 153 4.59 2.99 -13.54
CA ASN A 153 5.39 3.99 -14.24
C ASN A 153 4.61 5.23 -14.74
N LYS A 154 3.29 5.28 -14.56
CA LYS A 154 2.43 6.39 -14.97
C LYS A 154 1.96 7.22 -13.78
N PHE A 155 1.70 6.58 -12.66
CA PHE A 155 1.10 7.20 -11.48
C PHE A 155 1.83 6.81 -10.21
N LYS A 156 1.81 7.71 -9.23
CA LYS A 156 2.28 7.41 -7.89
C LYS A 156 1.24 6.58 -7.17
N TYR A 157 1.64 5.44 -6.58
CA TYR A 157 0.73 4.56 -5.86
C TYR A 157 1.42 3.77 -4.77
N TYR A 158 0.64 3.19 -3.89
CA TYR A 158 1.06 2.05 -3.07
C TYR A 158 -0.08 1.03 -2.92
N ILE A 159 0.27 -0.19 -2.54
CA ILE A 159 -0.65 -1.31 -2.42
C ILE A 159 -0.70 -1.74 -0.96
N ASP A 160 -1.90 -1.86 -0.41
CA ASP A 160 -2.18 -2.28 0.96
C ASP A 160 -3.07 -3.53 0.98
N TRP A 161 -3.44 -4.02 2.17
CA TRP A 161 -4.31 -5.18 2.38
C TRP A 161 -3.89 -6.40 1.57
N CYS A 162 -2.61 -6.75 1.60
CA CYS A 162 -2.07 -7.90 0.87
C CYS A 162 -2.49 -7.95 -0.61
N GLY A 163 -2.40 -6.81 -1.30
CA GLY A 163 -2.68 -6.73 -2.74
C GLY A 163 -4.10 -6.34 -3.12
N SER A 164 -5.00 -6.12 -2.16
CA SER A 164 -6.40 -5.80 -2.45
C SER A 164 -6.73 -4.31 -2.52
N LEU A 165 -5.97 -3.46 -1.84
CA LEU A 165 -6.24 -2.03 -1.75
C LEU A 165 -5.12 -1.24 -2.42
N PHE A 166 -5.49 -0.38 -3.35
CA PHE A 166 -4.59 0.55 -4.03
C PHE A 166 -4.96 1.99 -3.68
N TRP A 167 -3.95 2.77 -3.35
CA TRP A 167 -4.02 4.21 -3.27
C TRP A 167 -3.24 4.77 -4.44
N VAL A 168 -3.92 5.52 -5.31
CA VAL A 168 -3.34 5.99 -6.58
C VAL A 168 -3.54 7.49 -6.69
N GLU A 169 -2.45 8.22 -6.89
CA GLU A 169 -2.47 9.66 -7.13
C GLU A 169 -2.50 9.94 -8.64
N ILE A 170 -3.49 10.72 -9.07
CA ILE A 170 -3.63 11.15 -10.47
C ILE A 170 -3.40 12.65 -10.53
N PRO A 171 -2.41 13.15 -11.29
CA PRO A 171 -2.22 14.58 -11.51
C PRO A 171 -3.47 15.27 -12.02
N SER A 172 -3.71 16.53 -11.58
CA SER A 172 -4.88 17.31 -12.01
C SER A 172 -4.94 17.51 -13.53
N THR A 173 -3.79 17.51 -14.19
CA THR A 173 -3.64 17.60 -15.65
C THR A 173 -4.07 16.33 -16.39
N LYS A 174 -4.26 15.19 -15.69
CA LYS A 174 -4.59 13.87 -16.25
C LYS A 174 -5.95 13.35 -15.78
N ASN A 175 -6.91 14.24 -15.53
CA ASN A 175 -8.25 13.88 -15.03
C ASN A 175 -8.99 12.87 -15.94
N ASP A 176 -8.76 12.91 -17.26
CA ASP A 176 -9.28 11.95 -18.24
C ASP A 176 -8.90 10.49 -17.92
N LYS A 177 -7.73 10.28 -17.30
CA LYS A 177 -7.25 8.94 -16.92
C LYS A 177 -8.05 8.30 -15.80
N ILE A 178 -8.76 9.07 -15.00
CA ILE A 178 -9.64 8.55 -13.95
C ILE A 178 -10.75 7.67 -14.55
N LYS A 179 -11.33 8.08 -15.70
CA LYS A 179 -12.35 7.30 -16.40
C LYS A 179 -11.80 5.97 -16.92
N GLU A 180 -10.60 6.00 -17.47
CA GLU A 180 -9.89 4.81 -17.95
C GLU A 180 -9.63 3.82 -16.80
N ILE A 181 -9.09 4.29 -15.68
CA ILE A 181 -8.80 3.48 -14.50
C ILE A 181 -10.10 2.92 -13.90
N LYS A 182 -11.18 3.73 -13.84
CA LYS A 182 -12.50 3.30 -13.37
C LYS A 182 -13.03 2.13 -14.20
N LYS A 183 -12.95 2.23 -15.53
CA LYS A 183 -13.37 1.16 -16.45
C LYS A 183 -12.56 -0.13 -16.21
N ILE A 184 -11.23 -0.02 -16.19
CA ILE A 184 -10.36 -1.17 -15.91
C ILE A 184 -10.70 -1.80 -14.57
N THR A 185 -10.90 -0.98 -13.53
CA THR A 185 -11.25 -1.45 -12.19
C THR A 185 -12.54 -2.27 -12.19
N GLN A 186 -13.58 -1.80 -12.90
CA GLN A 186 -14.85 -2.53 -13.03
C GLN A 186 -14.67 -3.84 -13.80
N GLU A 187 -13.93 -3.85 -14.90
CA GLU A 187 -13.67 -5.05 -15.72
C GLU A 187 -12.95 -6.16 -14.92
N ILE A 188 -12.15 -5.79 -13.92
CA ILE A 188 -11.46 -6.76 -13.06
C ILE A 188 -12.20 -7.07 -11.74
N GLY A 189 -13.45 -6.62 -11.62
CA GLY A 189 -14.30 -6.90 -10.47
C GLY A 189 -13.99 -6.04 -9.23
N GLY A 190 -13.40 -4.86 -9.42
CA GLY A 190 -13.02 -3.94 -8.35
C GLY A 190 -13.96 -2.75 -8.21
N TYR A 191 -13.69 -1.94 -7.18
CA TYR A 191 -14.41 -0.71 -6.85
C TYR A 191 -13.43 0.45 -6.73
N LEU A 192 -13.78 1.60 -7.33
CA LEU A 192 -13.02 2.83 -7.24
C LEU A 192 -13.81 3.92 -6.49
N THR A 193 -13.16 4.60 -5.57
CA THR A 193 -13.69 5.75 -4.86
C THR A 193 -12.70 6.90 -4.97
N ILE A 194 -13.16 8.11 -5.29
CA ILE A 194 -12.34 9.31 -5.28
C ILE A 194 -12.35 9.88 -3.86
N ILE A 195 -11.21 9.85 -3.19
CA ILE A 195 -11.06 10.30 -1.79
C ILE A 195 -10.73 11.78 -1.72
N LYS A 196 -9.91 12.27 -2.65
CA LYS A 196 -9.54 13.67 -2.78
C LYS A 196 -9.68 14.09 -4.24
N LYS A 197 -10.27 15.25 -4.46
CA LYS A 197 -10.36 15.89 -5.77
C LYS A 197 -9.39 17.07 -5.86
N SER A 198 -8.77 17.25 -7.01
CA SER A 198 -8.05 18.48 -7.35
C SER A 198 -9.04 19.64 -7.53
N GLU A 199 -8.58 20.87 -7.42
CA GLU A 199 -9.41 22.07 -7.68
C GLU A 199 -9.94 22.14 -9.12
N GLU A 200 -9.20 21.54 -10.06
CA GLU A 200 -9.52 21.49 -11.50
C GLU A 200 -10.40 20.30 -11.87
N PHE A 201 -10.88 19.55 -10.87
CA PHE A 201 -11.70 18.35 -11.12
C PHE A 201 -13.14 18.73 -11.46
N ASP A 202 -13.45 18.75 -12.75
CA ASP A 202 -14.77 19.12 -13.30
C ASP A 202 -15.48 17.88 -13.87
N PHE A 203 -15.87 16.96 -12.99
CA PHE A 203 -16.74 15.83 -13.37
C PHE A 203 -18.00 15.80 -12.51
N GLU A 204 -19.15 15.84 -13.16
CA GLU A 204 -20.47 15.53 -12.54
C GLU A 204 -20.62 14.05 -12.16
N GLU A 205 -19.61 13.23 -12.40
CA GLU A 205 -19.67 11.78 -12.11
C GLU A 205 -19.70 11.49 -10.61
N THR A 206 -20.47 10.46 -10.28
CA THR A 206 -20.57 9.95 -8.91
C THR A 206 -19.20 9.55 -8.35
N ILE A 207 -18.92 9.96 -7.11
CA ILE A 207 -17.70 9.66 -6.36
C ILE A 207 -17.47 8.14 -6.24
N PHE A 208 -18.54 7.37 -6.34
CA PHE A 208 -18.51 5.91 -6.20
C PHE A 208 -18.77 5.21 -7.54
N THR A 209 -18.15 4.05 -7.73
CA THR A 209 -18.63 3.10 -8.75
C THR A 209 -19.96 2.54 -8.24
N VAL A 210 -21.06 2.87 -8.91
CA VAL A 210 -22.35 2.21 -8.72
C VAL A 210 -22.41 1.07 -9.73
N ASN A 211 -22.66 -0.16 -9.27
CA ASN A 211 -22.97 -1.31 -10.13
C ASN A 211 -24.41 -1.23 -10.58
#